data_a5156ffa97ebc5380a545bf0ceb11d5e
#
_entry.id   a5156ffa97ebc5380a545bf0ceb11d5e
#
_cell.length_a   1.000
_cell.length_b   1.000
_cell.length_c   1.000
_cell.angle_alpha   90.00
_cell.angle_beta   90.00
_cell.angle_gamma   90.00
#
_symmetry.space_group_name_H-M   'P 1'
#
loop_
_entity.id
_entity.type
_entity.pdbx_description
1 polymer ?
#
loop_
_entity_poly.entity_id
_entity_poly.type
_entity_poly.pdbx_seq_one_letter_code
_entity_poly.pdbx_strand_id
1 'polypeptide(L)'
;MTETSRRKKVLQGSASNLLRLLLSLAFSLYVPHFLVHHMAAAEYSAWVLILQLAAYISYLEFGIQTAVSKFVAEYDTRGDRDELRRTVSSAFLLLTAGGGVGLAAVGILSWKVPLLFRAMPVFLWPQVRMGLIAIGCSTALSLPFSTFTAIFIGLQRYTYPTVVAALSRALSMVAIIATLLATGSLVKMALVLAGFNMVTALATFIGWHRLAAMRAPFRLAAASRVHVARLFRYCGVLSIWTLGGLFISGLDTLIVGHFDFRNTGYYAVAASATNFAVMLLGSLVSPLMPATASFGVVSTPERMGALLLRASRYSTLLLFLIALPLFMSGYFLLRLWVGTDYAQHAVVFLRILVVANALRYLVYVYTVMVVAGAKQRYATLSPATEAVVNFTLSLVLARHYGAVGVAWGTFAGAILGVVLHFWQSMPRTQDLLRFGRARLAAVSILRPASVLLPSAAWLGLDRFTPWAASLQPLLAILCIVLTVAIAWRFVLDAEERHGAWHFASIRLRRLAA
;
A
#
# COMPACT_ATOMS: atom_id res chain seq x y z
N MET A 1 32.35 -14.01 5.96
CA MET A 1 31.04 -14.31 6.58
C MET A 1 30.65 -15.73 6.18
N THR A 2 30.46 -16.61 7.14
CA THR A 2 30.08 -18.01 6.89
C THR A 2 28.65 -18.08 6.33
N GLU A 3 28.39 -19.05 5.45
CA GLU A 3 27.08 -19.27 4.79
C GLU A 3 25.92 -19.40 5.80
N THR A 4 26.20 -19.99 6.97
CA THR A 4 25.30 -20.06 8.12
C THR A 4 24.92 -18.70 8.69
N SER A 5 25.85 -17.74 8.76
CA SER A 5 25.59 -16.37 9.19
C SER A 5 24.70 -15.60 8.19
N ARG A 6 24.88 -15.85 6.89
CA ARG A 6 24.06 -15.26 5.83
C ARG A 6 22.64 -15.80 5.83
N ARG A 7 22.46 -17.12 5.99
CA ARG A 7 21.13 -17.75 6.12
C ARG A 7 20.37 -17.25 7.36
N LYS A 8 21.06 -17.12 8.51
CA LYS A 8 20.45 -16.62 9.76
C LYS A 8 19.96 -15.17 9.61
N LYS A 9 20.72 -14.29 8.94
CA LYS A 9 20.32 -12.90 8.67
C LYS A 9 19.13 -12.81 7.71
N VAL A 10 19.10 -13.64 6.66
CA VAL A 10 17.97 -13.70 5.72
C VAL A 10 16.71 -14.19 6.42
N LEU A 11 16.79 -15.23 7.24
CA LEU A 11 15.66 -15.75 8.02
C LEU A 11 15.14 -14.72 9.05
N GLN A 12 16.04 -14.01 9.74
CA GLN A 12 15.64 -12.95 10.67
C GLN A 12 14.98 -11.76 9.95
N GLY A 13 15.50 -11.37 8.78
CA GLY A 13 14.89 -10.33 7.95
C GLY A 13 13.49 -10.72 7.46
N SER A 14 13.31 -11.96 7.02
CA SER A 14 12.00 -12.49 6.59
C SER A 14 11.00 -12.57 7.74
N ALA A 15 11.40 -13.06 8.91
CA ALA A 15 10.54 -13.11 10.10
C ALA A 15 10.12 -11.71 10.58
N SER A 16 11.05 -10.75 10.57
CA SER A 16 10.75 -9.35 10.92
C SER A 16 9.77 -8.71 9.94
N ASN A 17 9.91 -8.98 8.64
CA ASN A 17 8.99 -8.50 7.62
C ASN A 17 7.60 -9.13 7.75
N LEU A 18 7.51 -10.43 8.06
CA LEU A 18 6.25 -11.12 8.31
C LEU A 18 5.54 -10.55 9.54
N LEU A 19 6.26 -10.34 10.63
CA LEU A 19 5.70 -9.73 11.85
C LEU A 19 5.16 -8.32 11.56
N ARG A 20 5.93 -7.50 10.85
CA ARG A 20 5.49 -6.17 10.43
C ARG A 20 4.24 -6.22 9.57
N LEU A 21 4.16 -7.16 8.64
CA LEU A 21 2.99 -7.37 7.78
C LEU A 21 1.77 -7.74 8.63
N LEU A 22 1.89 -8.76 9.52
CA LEU A 22 0.80 -9.20 10.37
C LEU A 22 0.29 -8.08 11.30
N LEU A 23 1.18 -7.31 11.91
CA LEU A 23 0.80 -6.17 12.75
C LEU A 23 0.13 -5.05 11.92
N SER A 24 0.62 -4.78 10.70
CA SER A 24 -0.01 -3.81 9.81
C SER A 24 -1.41 -4.27 9.37
N LEU A 25 -1.59 -5.56 9.09
CA LEU A 25 -2.87 -6.17 8.76
C LEU A 25 -3.84 -6.08 9.94
N ALA A 26 -3.39 -6.47 11.13
CA ALA A 26 -4.19 -6.39 12.35
C ALA A 26 -4.62 -4.93 12.63
N PHE A 27 -3.70 -3.98 12.52
CA PHE A 27 -4.01 -2.56 12.68
C PHE A 27 -5.02 -2.07 11.65
N SER A 28 -4.82 -2.43 10.38
CA SER A 28 -5.68 -2.00 9.27
C SER A 28 -7.12 -2.50 9.38
N LEU A 29 -7.33 -3.67 9.97
CA LEU A 29 -8.66 -4.27 10.12
C LEU A 29 -9.29 -3.98 11.49
N TYR A 30 -8.50 -4.10 12.57
CA TYR A 30 -9.07 -4.03 13.91
C TYR A 30 -9.40 -2.59 14.35
N VAL A 31 -8.53 -1.62 14.01
CA VAL A 31 -8.77 -0.22 14.43
C VAL A 31 -10.03 0.35 13.79
N PRO A 32 -10.25 0.27 12.46
CA PRO A 32 -11.50 0.73 11.88
C PRO A 32 -12.73 0.01 12.44
N HIS A 33 -12.65 -1.32 12.63
CA HIS A 33 -13.72 -2.10 13.26
C HIS A 33 -14.10 -1.53 14.61
N PHE A 34 -13.12 -1.33 15.49
CA PHE A 34 -13.37 -0.84 16.82
C PHE A 34 -13.91 0.60 16.82
N LEU A 35 -13.31 1.50 16.06
CA LEU A 35 -13.69 2.90 16.00
C LEU A 35 -15.13 3.09 15.50
N VAL A 36 -15.48 2.36 14.43
CA VAL A 36 -16.83 2.42 13.84
C VAL A 36 -17.93 2.01 14.82
N HIS A 37 -17.66 1.07 15.72
CA HIS A 37 -18.64 0.62 16.71
C HIS A 37 -18.75 1.53 17.95
N HIS A 38 -17.78 2.44 18.16
CA HIS A 38 -17.70 3.27 19.38
C HIS A 38 -17.71 4.77 19.10
N MET A 39 -17.81 5.18 17.82
CA MET A 39 -17.84 6.59 17.42
C MET A 39 -19.03 6.87 16.51
N ALA A 40 -19.52 8.10 16.55
CA ALA A 40 -20.49 8.55 15.54
C ALA A 40 -19.85 8.58 14.14
N ALA A 41 -20.64 8.30 13.09
CA ALA A 41 -20.15 8.24 11.72
C ALA A 41 -19.44 9.55 11.28
N ALA A 42 -19.92 10.71 11.73
CA ALA A 42 -19.30 12.00 11.47
C ALA A 42 -17.94 12.15 12.17
N GLU A 43 -17.79 11.65 13.38
CA GLU A 43 -16.53 11.66 14.13
C GLU A 43 -15.50 10.73 13.51
N TYR A 44 -15.94 9.53 13.08
CA TYR A 44 -15.06 8.60 12.35
C TYR A 44 -14.61 9.20 11.01
N SER A 45 -15.51 9.88 10.28
CA SER A 45 -15.16 10.60 9.05
C SER A 45 -14.11 11.69 9.31
N ALA A 46 -14.28 12.45 10.38
CA ALA A 46 -13.31 13.47 10.81
C ALA A 46 -11.95 12.84 11.19
N TRP A 47 -11.96 11.74 11.93
CA TRP A 47 -10.74 11.00 12.29
C TRP A 47 -9.96 10.52 11.06
N VAL A 48 -10.65 9.93 10.08
CA VAL A 48 -10.05 9.49 8.83
C VAL A 48 -9.41 10.66 8.08
N LEU A 49 -10.08 11.81 8.01
CA LEU A 49 -9.52 13.01 7.34
C LEU A 49 -8.28 13.55 8.07
N ILE A 50 -8.27 13.56 9.40
CA ILE A 50 -7.09 13.95 10.18
C ILE A 50 -5.90 13.05 9.82
N LEU A 51 -6.11 11.73 9.84
CA LEU A 51 -5.06 10.77 9.49
C LEU A 51 -4.57 10.93 8.06
N GLN A 52 -5.49 11.12 7.12
CA GLN A 52 -5.16 11.27 5.70
C GLN A 52 -4.36 12.54 5.43
N LEU A 53 -4.79 13.68 5.98
CA LEU A 53 -4.07 14.95 5.85
C LEU A 53 -2.68 14.90 6.49
N ALA A 54 -2.58 14.28 7.68
CA ALA A 54 -1.29 14.12 8.36
C ALA A 54 -0.35 13.17 7.57
N ALA A 55 -0.90 12.11 6.93
CA ALA A 55 -0.12 11.20 6.10
C ALA A 55 0.52 11.91 4.90
N TYR A 56 -0.11 12.95 4.34
CA TYR A 56 0.48 13.70 3.22
C TYR A 56 1.77 14.42 3.60
N ILE A 57 1.94 14.79 4.85
CA ILE A 57 3.19 15.38 5.34
C ILE A 57 4.36 14.40 5.19
N SER A 58 4.12 13.09 5.32
CA SER A 58 5.16 12.08 5.13
C SER A 58 5.71 12.02 3.70
N TYR A 59 4.95 12.44 2.69
CA TYR A 59 5.44 12.50 1.31
C TYR A 59 6.55 13.54 1.10
N LEU A 60 6.69 14.53 2.02
CA LEU A 60 7.80 15.49 2.01
C LEU A 60 9.17 14.84 2.31
N GLU A 61 9.19 13.56 2.63
CA GLU A 61 10.42 12.76 2.70
C GLU A 61 11.04 12.54 1.31
N PHE A 62 10.26 12.60 0.21
CA PHE A 62 10.68 12.47 -1.19
C PHE A 62 11.61 11.29 -1.49
N GLY A 63 11.50 10.17 -0.76
CA GLY A 63 12.33 9.00 -0.93
C GLY A 63 13.77 9.16 -0.42
N ILE A 64 14.05 10.19 0.38
CA ILE A 64 15.38 10.45 0.97
C ILE A 64 15.83 9.27 1.82
N GLN A 65 14.92 8.61 2.55
CA GLN A 65 15.25 7.41 3.34
C GLN A 65 15.85 6.30 2.45
N THR A 66 15.28 6.07 1.26
CA THR A 66 15.79 5.09 0.29
C THR A 66 17.16 5.50 -0.25
N ALA A 67 17.35 6.78 -0.56
CA ALA A 67 18.63 7.30 -1.04
C ALA A 67 19.72 7.15 0.03
N VAL A 68 19.43 7.55 1.26
CA VAL A 68 20.38 7.46 2.38
C VAL A 68 20.76 6.02 2.65
N SER A 69 19.79 5.08 2.68
CA SER A 69 20.10 3.66 2.92
C SER A 69 21.02 3.09 1.85
N LYS A 70 20.85 3.48 0.58
CA LYS A 70 21.75 3.10 -0.52
C LYS A 70 23.16 3.65 -0.32
N PHE A 71 23.30 4.96 -0.09
CA PHE A 71 24.61 5.58 0.06
C PHE A 71 25.34 5.13 1.33
N VAL A 72 24.61 4.89 2.44
CA VAL A 72 25.17 4.32 3.67
C VAL A 72 25.75 2.92 3.39
N ALA A 73 25.04 2.06 2.67
CA ALA A 73 25.55 0.73 2.29
C ALA A 73 26.80 0.82 1.42
N GLU A 74 26.80 1.75 0.45
CA GLU A 74 27.93 1.97 -0.46
C GLU A 74 29.18 2.46 0.29
N TYR A 75 29.05 3.51 1.13
CA TYR A 75 30.19 4.09 1.83
C TYR A 75 30.68 3.23 3.01
N ASP A 76 29.78 2.51 3.71
CA ASP A 76 30.19 1.53 4.73
C ASP A 76 31.04 0.42 4.12
N THR A 77 30.68 -0.05 2.91
CA THR A 77 31.45 -1.08 2.18
C THR A 77 32.81 -0.57 1.72
N ARG A 78 32.90 0.71 1.32
CA ARG A 78 34.18 1.36 0.92
C ARG A 78 35.03 1.80 2.11
N GLY A 79 34.49 1.81 3.33
CA GLY A 79 35.16 2.33 4.52
C GLY A 79 35.26 3.85 4.56
N ASP A 80 34.55 4.56 3.67
CA ASP A 80 34.59 6.03 3.56
C ASP A 80 33.63 6.69 4.56
N ARG A 81 34.12 6.86 5.78
CA ARG A 81 33.34 7.43 6.88
C ARG A 81 33.06 8.93 6.71
N ASP A 82 33.91 9.65 5.97
CA ASP A 82 33.71 11.09 5.76
C ASP A 82 32.60 11.37 4.77
N GLU A 83 32.56 10.68 3.62
CA GLU A 83 31.46 10.74 2.67
C GLU A 83 30.14 10.27 3.30
N LEU A 84 30.19 9.20 4.11
CA LEU A 84 29.03 8.71 4.85
C LEU A 84 28.50 9.78 5.82
N ARG A 85 29.39 10.38 6.63
CA ARG A 85 29.04 11.44 7.59
C ARG A 85 28.40 12.64 6.88
N ARG A 86 29.03 13.13 5.79
CA ARG A 86 28.52 14.25 4.98
C ARG A 86 27.14 13.94 4.39
N THR A 87 26.96 12.73 3.86
CA THR A 87 25.68 12.31 3.27
C THR A 87 24.56 12.25 4.30
N VAL A 88 24.80 11.60 5.46
CA VAL A 88 23.83 11.50 6.57
C VAL A 88 23.45 12.87 7.11
N SER A 89 24.47 13.75 7.33
CA SER A 89 24.24 15.11 7.85
C SER A 89 23.47 15.98 6.86
N SER A 90 23.77 15.84 5.57
CA SER A 90 23.06 16.56 4.50
C SER A 90 21.60 16.09 4.36
N ALA A 91 21.35 14.78 4.50
CA ALA A 91 20.00 14.21 4.49
C ALA A 91 19.18 14.70 5.69
N PHE A 92 19.76 14.71 6.88
CA PHE A 92 19.11 15.24 8.08
C PHE A 92 18.71 16.73 7.89
N LEU A 93 19.61 17.55 7.36
CA LEU A 93 19.32 18.97 7.08
C LEU A 93 18.18 19.11 6.06
N LEU A 94 18.22 18.33 4.97
CA LEU A 94 17.19 18.35 3.94
C LEU A 94 15.82 17.93 4.48
N LEU A 95 15.79 16.88 5.31
CA LEU A 95 14.55 16.44 5.97
C LEU A 95 14.07 17.39 7.06
N THR A 96 14.97 18.14 7.72
CA THR A 96 14.60 19.23 8.63
C THR A 96 13.92 20.36 7.88
N ALA A 97 14.46 20.74 6.71
CA ALA A 97 13.81 21.71 5.84
C ALA A 97 12.44 21.21 5.36
N GLY A 98 12.34 19.95 4.94
CA GLY A 98 11.06 19.29 4.61
C GLY A 98 10.08 19.30 5.78
N GLY A 99 10.56 19.04 7.01
CA GLY A 99 9.77 19.16 8.24
C GLY A 99 9.25 20.58 8.48
N GLY A 100 10.09 21.59 8.26
CA GLY A 100 9.68 23.01 8.33
C GLY A 100 8.57 23.34 7.33
N VAL A 101 8.70 22.88 6.07
CA VAL A 101 7.63 23.00 5.06
C VAL A 101 6.37 22.24 5.52
N GLY A 102 6.54 21.06 6.11
CA GLY A 102 5.44 20.28 6.67
C GLY A 102 4.70 21.01 7.79
N LEU A 103 5.42 21.65 8.71
CA LEU A 103 4.81 22.46 9.78
C LEU A 103 4.02 23.64 9.21
N ALA A 104 4.57 24.35 8.22
CA ALA A 104 3.86 25.43 7.54
C ALA A 104 2.59 24.91 6.83
N ALA A 105 2.69 23.76 6.14
CA ALA A 105 1.55 23.11 5.50
C ALA A 105 0.46 22.72 6.50
N VAL A 106 0.83 22.13 7.64
CA VAL A 106 -0.10 21.81 8.73
C VAL A 106 -0.80 23.06 9.25
N GLY A 107 -0.08 24.15 9.47
CA GLY A 107 -0.66 25.42 9.89
C GLY A 107 -1.69 25.95 8.89
N ILE A 108 -1.34 25.99 7.60
CA ILE A 108 -2.22 26.44 6.53
C ILE A 108 -3.45 25.52 6.41
N LEU A 109 -3.26 24.20 6.38
CA LEU A 109 -4.35 23.25 6.26
C LEU A 109 -5.30 23.33 7.46
N SER A 110 -4.75 23.43 8.69
CA SER A 110 -5.56 23.56 9.91
C SER A 110 -6.39 24.86 9.90
N TRP A 111 -5.82 25.97 9.44
CA TRP A 111 -6.56 27.21 9.28
C TRP A 111 -7.68 27.10 8.23
N LYS A 112 -7.41 26.38 7.12
CA LYS A 112 -8.34 26.23 5.99
C LYS A 112 -9.37 25.09 6.18
N VAL A 113 -9.38 24.35 7.28
CA VAL A 113 -10.35 23.25 7.55
C VAL A 113 -11.80 23.64 7.20
N PRO A 114 -12.36 24.81 7.64
CA PRO A 114 -13.74 25.15 7.31
C PRO A 114 -14.00 25.40 5.82
N LEU A 115 -12.98 25.85 5.10
CA LEU A 115 -13.06 26.06 3.65
C LEU A 115 -12.94 24.75 2.87
N LEU A 116 -12.08 23.87 3.35
CA LEU A 116 -11.83 22.56 2.73
C LEU A 116 -13.00 21.59 2.93
N PHE A 117 -13.66 21.63 4.10
CA PHE A 117 -14.70 20.68 4.47
C PHE A 117 -15.98 21.41 4.88
N ARG A 118 -16.59 22.10 3.90
CA ARG A 118 -17.81 22.90 4.14
C ARG A 118 -19.01 22.08 4.61
N ALA A 119 -19.12 20.83 4.16
CA ALA A 119 -20.19 19.91 4.55
C ALA A 119 -19.95 19.23 5.92
N MET A 120 -18.81 19.49 6.57
CA MET A 120 -18.51 18.98 7.90
C MET A 120 -19.29 19.77 8.97
N PRO A 121 -19.90 19.10 9.98
CA PRO A 121 -20.52 19.76 11.10
C PRO A 121 -19.58 20.73 11.82
N VAL A 122 -20.07 21.93 12.13
CA VAL A 122 -19.26 23.04 12.68
C VAL A 122 -18.56 22.66 13.99
N PHE A 123 -19.21 21.85 14.83
CA PHE A 123 -18.64 21.40 16.12
C PHE A 123 -17.41 20.50 15.97
N LEU A 124 -17.18 19.90 14.78
CA LEU A 124 -15.99 19.08 14.49
C LEU A 124 -14.80 19.92 14.02
N TRP A 125 -15.00 21.15 13.53
CA TRP A 125 -13.89 21.97 13.02
C TRP A 125 -12.76 22.19 14.03
N PRO A 126 -13.02 22.57 15.31
CA PRO A 126 -11.96 22.72 16.29
C PRO A 126 -11.24 21.40 16.58
N GLN A 127 -11.99 20.29 16.64
CA GLN A 127 -11.42 18.97 16.90
C GLN A 127 -10.50 18.50 15.76
N VAL A 128 -10.92 18.70 14.49
CA VAL A 128 -10.12 18.37 13.31
C VAL A 128 -8.88 19.26 13.23
N ARG A 129 -9.01 20.57 13.53
CA ARG A 129 -7.85 21.49 13.58
C ARG A 129 -6.81 21.03 14.60
N MET A 130 -7.24 20.79 15.84
CA MET A 130 -6.33 20.36 16.91
C MET A 130 -5.74 18.98 16.64
N GLY A 131 -6.54 18.04 16.13
CA GLY A 131 -6.08 16.71 15.73
C GLY A 131 -5.05 16.76 14.59
N LEU A 132 -5.30 17.60 13.58
CA LEU A 132 -4.36 17.79 12.46
C LEU A 132 -3.06 18.47 12.94
N ILE A 133 -3.14 19.47 13.80
CA ILE A 133 -1.95 20.08 14.41
C ILE A 133 -1.16 19.02 15.19
N ALA A 134 -1.80 18.24 16.05
CA ALA A 134 -1.11 17.24 16.86
C ALA A 134 -0.39 16.18 15.99
N ILE A 135 -1.14 15.48 15.12
CA ILE A 135 -0.57 14.40 14.31
C ILE A 135 0.33 14.97 13.20
N GLY A 136 -0.10 16.02 12.51
CA GLY A 136 0.66 16.64 11.42
C GLY A 136 2.00 17.21 11.88
N CYS A 137 2.02 17.96 13.02
CA CYS A 137 3.26 18.47 13.58
C CYS A 137 4.18 17.34 14.04
N SER A 138 3.63 16.31 14.71
CA SER A 138 4.46 15.16 15.12
C SER A 138 5.05 14.43 13.91
N THR A 139 4.30 14.30 12.83
CA THR A 139 4.79 13.70 11.57
C THR A 139 5.89 14.58 10.96
N ALA A 140 5.69 15.88 10.85
CA ALA A 140 6.67 16.81 10.31
C ALA A 140 7.98 16.83 11.13
N LEU A 141 7.87 16.84 12.47
CA LEU A 141 9.01 16.79 13.38
C LEU A 141 9.73 15.44 13.34
N SER A 142 9.05 14.35 12.97
CA SER A 142 9.67 13.03 12.85
C SER A 142 10.46 12.84 11.55
N LEU A 143 10.25 13.68 10.52
CA LEU A 143 10.93 13.54 9.22
C LEU A 143 12.46 13.50 9.34
N PRO A 144 13.15 14.40 10.06
CA PRO A 144 14.61 14.33 10.21
C PRO A 144 15.10 13.00 10.80
N PHE A 145 14.32 12.42 11.70
CA PHE A 145 14.67 11.17 12.38
C PHE A 145 14.59 9.94 11.46
N SER A 146 13.88 10.03 10.31
CA SER A 146 13.87 8.96 9.31
C SER A 146 15.27 8.68 8.74
N THR A 147 16.19 9.66 8.80
CA THR A 147 17.62 9.49 8.49
C THR A 147 18.25 8.36 9.30
N PHE A 148 17.94 8.26 10.59
CA PHE A 148 18.49 7.22 11.46
C PHE A 148 17.92 5.84 11.14
N THR A 149 16.65 5.76 10.76
CA THR A 149 16.04 4.53 10.20
C THR A 149 16.77 4.09 8.93
N ALA A 150 17.07 5.03 8.04
CA ALA A 150 17.80 4.77 6.80
C ALA A 150 19.21 4.23 7.04
N ILE A 151 19.91 4.75 8.08
CA ILE A 151 21.23 4.23 8.49
C ILE A 151 21.14 2.75 8.88
N PHE A 152 20.17 2.37 9.70
CA PHE A 152 19.98 0.97 10.08
C PHE A 152 19.72 0.07 8.88
N ILE A 153 18.89 0.53 7.94
CA ILE A 153 18.59 -0.18 6.70
C ILE A 153 19.85 -0.35 5.86
N GLY A 154 20.63 0.74 5.65
CA GLY A 154 21.88 0.72 4.90
C GLY A 154 22.94 -0.19 5.51
N LEU A 155 23.05 -0.24 6.83
CA LEU A 155 23.93 -1.15 7.57
C LEU A 155 23.38 -2.59 7.65
N GLN A 156 22.24 -2.89 6.99
CA GLN A 156 21.56 -4.20 7.05
C GLN A 156 21.15 -4.64 8.46
N ARG A 157 20.90 -3.68 9.37
CA ARG A 157 20.45 -3.91 10.75
C ARG A 157 18.95 -3.67 10.90
N TYR A 158 18.14 -4.35 10.09
CA TYR A 158 16.69 -4.14 9.99
C TYR A 158 15.91 -4.40 11.29
N THR A 159 16.42 -5.28 12.16
CA THR A 159 15.68 -5.77 13.34
C THR A 159 15.30 -4.63 14.29
N TYR A 160 16.24 -3.74 14.61
CA TYR A 160 16.00 -2.68 15.60
C TYR A 160 14.87 -1.71 15.16
N PRO A 161 14.96 -1.03 14.00
CA PRO A 161 13.90 -0.09 13.59
C PRO A 161 12.56 -0.81 13.35
N THR A 162 12.58 -2.07 12.92
CA THR A 162 11.36 -2.87 12.73
C THR A 162 10.66 -3.15 14.05
N VAL A 163 11.41 -3.57 15.08
CA VAL A 163 10.85 -3.85 16.41
C VAL A 163 10.32 -2.57 17.06
N VAL A 164 11.07 -1.46 16.99
CA VAL A 164 10.63 -0.17 17.52
C VAL A 164 9.33 0.27 16.85
N ALA A 165 9.25 0.23 15.52
CA ALA A 165 8.06 0.61 14.79
C ALA A 165 6.86 -0.32 15.09
N ALA A 166 7.09 -1.64 15.15
CA ALA A 166 6.05 -2.63 15.42
C ALA A 166 5.49 -2.47 16.85
N LEU A 167 6.36 -2.32 17.84
CA LEU A 167 5.96 -2.14 19.23
C LEU A 167 5.23 -0.81 19.43
N SER A 168 5.75 0.28 18.88
CA SER A 168 5.10 1.59 18.92
C SER A 168 3.70 1.53 18.29
N ARG A 169 3.58 0.84 17.13
CA ARG A 169 2.29 0.67 16.45
C ARG A 169 1.28 -0.12 17.30
N ALA A 170 1.72 -1.22 17.92
CA ALA A 170 0.86 -2.02 18.78
C ALA A 170 0.41 -1.25 20.04
N LEU A 171 1.35 -0.56 20.69
CA LEU A 171 1.04 0.24 21.88
C LEU A 171 0.16 1.44 21.54
N SER A 172 0.40 2.13 20.41
CA SER A 172 -0.45 3.24 19.98
C SER A 172 -1.89 2.80 19.71
N MET A 173 -2.08 1.60 19.13
CA MET A 173 -3.40 1.02 18.91
C MET A 173 -4.15 0.83 20.25
N VAL A 174 -3.51 0.18 21.21
CA VAL A 174 -4.11 -0.03 22.54
C VAL A 174 -4.42 1.31 23.22
N ALA A 175 -3.49 2.26 23.16
CA ALA A 175 -3.66 3.57 23.79
C ALA A 175 -4.76 4.41 23.11
N ILE A 176 -4.91 4.36 21.78
CA ILE A 176 -6.01 5.02 21.06
C ILE A 176 -7.36 4.44 21.50
N ILE A 177 -7.47 3.11 21.55
CA ILE A 177 -8.69 2.43 22.00
C ILE A 177 -9.03 2.79 23.44
N ALA A 178 -8.06 2.73 24.35
CA ALA A 178 -8.24 3.11 25.75
C ALA A 178 -8.66 4.59 25.89
N THR A 179 -8.06 5.48 25.10
CA THR A 179 -8.39 6.91 25.11
C THR A 179 -9.81 7.16 24.59
N LEU A 180 -10.22 6.45 23.56
CA LEU A 180 -11.59 6.55 23.04
C LEU A 180 -12.60 6.11 24.10
N LEU A 181 -12.40 4.94 24.72
CA LEU A 181 -13.29 4.41 25.75
C LEU A 181 -13.35 5.30 27.00
N ALA A 182 -12.23 5.89 27.40
CA ALA A 182 -12.17 6.72 28.60
C ALA A 182 -12.71 8.14 28.39
N THR A 183 -12.63 8.70 27.18
CA THR A 183 -12.86 10.14 27.00
C THR A 183 -13.74 10.52 25.81
N GLY A 184 -13.93 9.63 24.83
CA GLY A 184 -14.64 9.91 23.58
C GLY A 184 -14.03 11.04 22.73
N SER A 185 -12.80 11.51 23.01
CA SER A 185 -12.24 12.73 22.43
C SER A 185 -11.28 12.44 21.28
N LEU A 186 -11.63 12.92 20.08
CA LEU A 186 -10.76 12.88 18.89
C LEU A 186 -9.41 13.55 19.13
N VAL A 187 -9.42 14.68 19.84
CA VAL A 187 -8.19 15.45 20.12
C VAL A 187 -7.23 14.66 21.00
N LYS A 188 -7.75 13.99 22.05
CA LYS A 188 -6.91 13.16 22.93
C LYS A 188 -6.34 11.95 22.19
N MET A 189 -7.14 11.29 21.34
CA MET A 189 -6.66 10.22 20.46
C MET A 189 -5.54 10.71 19.55
N ALA A 190 -5.69 11.90 18.97
CA ALA A 190 -4.68 12.51 18.12
C ALA A 190 -3.38 12.84 18.88
N LEU A 191 -3.48 13.35 20.10
CA LEU A 191 -2.33 13.62 20.98
C LEU A 191 -1.59 12.34 21.35
N VAL A 192 -2.32 11.27 21.66
CA VAL A 192 -1.74 9.94 21.94
C VAL A 192 -0.96 9.44 20.74
N LEU A 193 -1.55 9.48 19.55
CA LEU A 193 -0.87 9.06 18.33
C LEU A 193 0.37 9.93 18.03
N ALA A 194 0.26 11.24 18.21
CA ALA A 194 1.38 12.17 18.07
C ALA A 194 2.52 11.86 19.06
N GLY A 195 2.18 11.52 20.30
CA GLY A 195 3.15 11.08 21.31
C GLY A 195 3.91 9.82 20.87
N PHE A 196 3.20 8.82 20.35
CA PHE A 196 3.84 7.60 19.84
C PHE A 196 4.72 7.84 18.60
N ASN A 197 4.34 8.78 17.72
CA ASN A 197 5.20 9.19 16.61
C ASN A 197 6.53 9.75 17.13
N MET A 198 6.48 10.63 18.15
CA MET A 198 7.69 11.20 18.77
C MET A 198 8.51 10.16 19.53
N VAL A 199 7.87 9.27 20.28
CA VAL A 199 8.55 8.16 20.96
C VAL A 199 9.29 7.27 19.95
N THR A 200 8.66 6.96 18.81
CA THR A 200 9.29 6.16 17.74
C THR A 200 10.52 6.87 17.15
N ALA A 201 10.39 8.17 16.87
CA ALA A 201 11.48 8.99 16.35
C ALA A 201 12.66 9.05 17.33
N LEU A 202 12.39 9.34 18.59
CA LEU A 202 13.39 9.40 19.66
C LEU A 202 14.04 8.03 19.93
N ALA A 203 13.25 6.95 19.98
CA ALA A 203 13.78 5.60 20.16
C ALA A 203 14.72 5.21 19.02
N THR A 204 14.40 5.57 17.78
CA THR A 204 15.26 5.31 16.63
C THR A 204 16.56 6.11 16.70
N PHE A 205 16.50 7.37 17.14
CA PHE A 205 17.68 8.21 17.38
C PHE A 205 18.57 7.65 18.49
N ILE A 206 17.98 7.29 19.65
CA ILE A 206 18.72 6.69 20.78
C ILE A 206 19.37 5.38 20.33
N GLY A 207 18.64 4.55 19.59
CA GLY A 207 19.18 3.32 19.04
C GLY A 207 20.35 3.56 18.10
N TRP A 208 20.27 4.56 17.21
CA TRP A 208 21.40 4.95 16.38
C TRP A 208 22.61 5.34 17.24
N HIS A 209 22.42 6.21 18.23
CA HIS A 209 23.50 6.67 19.08
C HIS A 209 24.23 5.51 19.79
N ARG A 210 23.48 4.53 20.29
CA ARG A 210 24.05 3.38 21.03
C ARG A 210 24.62 2.29 20.13
N LEU A 211 24.03 2.03 18.96
CA LEU A 211 24.30 0.82 18.17
C LEU A 211 24.99 1.09 16.83
N ALA A 212 24.89 2.30 16.28
CA ALA A 212 25.34 2.60 14.93
C ALA A 212 26.21 3.85 14.79
N ALA A 213 26.29 4.72 15.80
CA ALA A 213 26.99 6.00 15.72
C ALA A 213 28.49 5.87 15.36
N MET A 214 29.16 4.81 15.83
CA MET A 214 30.58 4.56 15.52
C MET A 214 30.77 4.17 14.03
N ARG A 215 29.80 3.51 13.40
CA ARG A 215 29.88 3.09 11.98
C ARG A 215 29.37 4.16 11.03
N ALA A 216 28.33 4.87 11.42
CA ALA A 216 27.71 5.94 10.64
C ALA A 216 27.65 7.22 11.49
N PRO A 217 28.75 7.97 11.60
CA PRO A 217 28.82 9.18 12.41
C PRO A 217 27.93 10.27 11.81
N PHE A 218 27.32 11.07 12.69
CA PHE A 218 26.50 12.22 12.35
C PHE A 218 27.07 13.47 13.00
N ARG A 219 27.20 14.55 12.24
CA ARG A 219 27.58 15.87 12.73
C ARG A 219 26.95 16.93 11.84
N LEU A 220 26.05 17.74 12.38
CA LEU A 220 25.27 18.71 11.60
C LEU A 220 26.17 19.65 10.77
N ALA A 221 27.30 20.10 11.33
CA ALA A 221 28.28 20.94 10.62
C ALA A 221 28.97 20.25 9.42
N ALA A 222 28.83 18.93 9.26
CA ALA A 222 29.37 18.21 8.10
C ALA A 222 28.44 18.22 6.88
N ALA A 223 27.26 18.80 6.99
CA ALA A 223 26.33 18.93 5.86
C ALA A 223 26.97 19.76 4.73
N SER A 224 26.80 19.31 3.50
CA SER A 224 27.41 19.90 2.31
C SER A 224 26.37 20.11 1.22
N ARG A 225 26.42 21.29 0.56
CA ARG A 225 25.56 21.61 -0.57
C ARG A 225 25.67 20.60 -1.71
N VAL A 226 26.86 20.06 -1.94
CA VAL A 226 27.11 19.04 -2.98
C VAL A 226 26.33 17.75 -2.67
N HIS A 227 26.32 17.31 -1.39
CA HIS A 227 25.61 16.11 -0.97
C HIS A 227 24.09 16.33 -0.97
N VAL A 228 23.61 17.51 -0.55
CA VAL A 228 22.19 17.90 -0.66
C VAL A 228 21.74 17.85 -2.12
N ALA A 229 22.50 18.43 -3.06
CA ALA A 229 22.17 18.42 -4.49
C ALA A 229 22.19 16.98 -5.07
N ARG A 230 23.15 16.15 -4.64
CA ARG A 230 23.23 14.71 -5.04
C ARG A 230 22.00 13.95 -4.56
N LEU A 231 21.60 14.10 -3.30
CA LEU A 231 20.40 13.49 -2.73
C LEU A 231 19.15 13.96 -3.47
N PHE A 232 18.99 15.27 -3.63
CA PHE A 232 17.82 15.86 -4.30
C PHE A 232 17.66 15.34 -5.74
N ARG A 233 18.76 15.27 -6.50
CA ARG A 233 18.75 14.75 -7.88
C ARG A 233 18.40 13.25 -7.91
N TYR A 234 18.92 12.45 -6.97
CA TYR A 234 18.58 11.04 -6.88
C TYR A 234 17.11 10.82 -6.48
N CYS A 235 16.64 11.59 -5.49
CA CYS A 235 15.27 11.49 -4.99
C CYS A 235 14.23 12.01 -5.99
N GLY A 236 14.59 12.96 -6.88
CA GLY A 236 13.65 13.52 -7.85
C GLY A 236 12.97 12.47 -8.72
N VAL A 237 13.72 11.45 -9.15
CA VAL A 237 13.15 10.34 -9.92
C VAL A 237 12.22 9.46 -9.06
N LEU A 238 12.61 9.18 -7.81
CA LEU A 238 11.80 8.39 -6.89
C LEU A 238 10.51 9.13 -6.50
N SER A 239 10.59 10.45 -6.35
CA SER A 239 9.45 11.30 -5.99
C SER A 239 8.34 11.26 -7.02
N ILE A 240 8.65 11.17 -8.31
CA ILE A 240 7.64 11.06 -9.38
C ILE A 240 6.75 9.83 -9.17
N TRP A 241 7.34 8.69 -8.84
CA TRP A 241 6.58 7.47 -8.57
C TRP A 241 5.76 7.56 -7.29
N THR A 242 6.33 8.14 -6.23
CA THR A 242 5.65 8.32 -4.94
C THR A 242 4.47 9.28 -5.07
N LEU A 243 4.66 10.41 -5.76
CA LEU A 243 3.58 11.36 -6.05
C LEU A 243 2.54 10.76 -6.99
N GLY A 244 2.94 9.99 -8.00
CA GLY A 244 2.02 9.25 -8.86
C GLY A 244 1.07 8.36 -8.04
N GLY A 245 1.60 7.58 -7.09
CA GLY A 245 0.79 6.77 -6.18
C GLY A 245 -0.17 7.60 -5.31
N LEU A 246 0.28 8.78 -4.83
CA LEU A 246 -0.57 9.71 -4.09
C LEU A 246 -1.78 10.17 -4.93
N PHE A 247 -1.56 10.55 -6.17
CA PHE A 247 -2.63 11.02 -7.07
C PHE A 247 -3.54 9.86 -7.54
N ILE A 248 -3.05 8.64 -7.58
CA ILE A 248 -3.84 7.47 -8.03
C ILE A 248 -4.87 7.02 -6.98
N SER A 249 -4.51 7.02 -5.70
CA SER A 249 -5.38 6.48 -4.65
C SER A 249 -5.30 7.23 -3.32
N GLY A 250 -4.34 8.13 -3.18
CA GLY A 250 -4.10 8.83 -1.93
C GLY A 250 -5.02 10.03 -1.71
N LEU A 251 -5.59 10.65 -2.75
CA LEU A 251 -6.42 11.86 -2.64
C LEU A 251 -7.91 11.57 -2.59
N ASP A 252 -8.34 10.36 -2.93
CA ASP A 252 -9.76 10.00 -3.06
C ASP A 252 -10.56 10.35 -1.80
N THR A 253 -10.10 9.91 -0.63
CA THR A 253 -10.78 10.17 0.65
C THR A 253 -10.87 11.67 0.97
N LEU A 254 -9.86 12.46 0.58
CA LEU A 254 -9.88 13.92 0.76
C LEU A 254 -10.92 14.58 -0.16
N ILE A 255 -10.99 14.13 -1.43
CA ILE A 255 -11.98 14.62 -2.40
C ILE A 255 -13.39 14.28 -1.91
N VAL A 256 -13.61 13.05 -1.43
CA VAL A 256 -14.88 12.67 -0.79
C VAL A 256 -15.19 13.57 0.39
N GLY A 257 -14.23 13.80 1.29
CA GLY A 257 -14.42 14.66 2.45
C GLY A 257 -14.77 16.11 2.10
N HIS A 258 -14.25 16.61 0.98
CA HIS A 258 -14.54 17.95 0.48
C HIS A 258 -15.96 18.08 -0.10
N PHE A 259 -16.39 17.13 -0.95
CA PHE A 259 -17.65 17.20 -1.68
C PHE A 259 -18.81 16.47 -0.98
N ASP A 260 -18.50 15.43 -0.20
CA ASP A 260 -19.51 14.54 0.39
C ASP A 260 -19.03 14.00 1.76
N PHE A 261 -18.88 14.90 2.73
CA PHE A 261 -18.34 14.58 4.04
C PHE A 261 -19.08 13.42 4.73
N ARG A 262 -20.41 13.33 4.55
CA ARG A 262 -21.24 12.27 5.15
C ARG A 262 -20.76 10.88 4.76
N ASN A 263 -20.35 10.69 3.52
CA ASN A 263 -19.91 9.41 2.97
C ASN A 263 -18.41 9.12 3.16
N THR A 264 -17.65 10.05 3.77
CA THR A 264 -16.19 9.90 3.92
C THR A 264 -15.81 8.66 4.74
N GLY A 265 -16.48 8.40 5.85
CA GLY A 265 -16.23 7.23 6.69
C GLY A 265 -16.57 5.92 5.99
N TYR A 266 -17.68 5.89 5.27
CA TYR A 266 -18.11 4.71 4.49
C TYR A 266 -17.14 4.42 3.33
N TYR A 267 -16.71 5.46 2.61
CA TYR A 267 -15.69 5.35 1.57
C TYR A 267 -14.35 4.85 2.11
N ALA A 268 -13.92 5.38 3.25
CA ALA A 268 -12.67 4.98 3.90
C ALA A 268 -12.67 3.51 4.35
N VAL A 269 -13.80 3.00 4.84
CA VAL A 269 -13.97 1.58 5.17
C VAL A 269 -13.85 0.72 3.92
N ALA A 270 -14.53 1.09 2.83
CA ALA A 270 -14.43 0.38 1.54
C ALA A 270 -12.99 0.41 0.99
N ALA A 271 -12.32 1.56 1.03
CA ALA A 271 -10.93 1.71 0.63
C ALA A 271 -9.99 0.86 1.50
N SER A 272 -10.22 0.80 2.82
CA SER A 272 -9.41 -0.02 3.74
C SER A 272 -9.54 -1.51 3.44
N ALA A 273 -10.75 -2.01 3.17
CA ALA A 273 -10.99 -3.41 2.77
C ALA A 273 -10.31 -3.73 1.43
N THR A 274 -10.39 -2.82 0.47
CA THR A 274 -9.73 -2.98 -0.84
C THR A 274 -8.21 -2.94 -0.70
N ASN A 275 -7.66 -2.02 0.08
CA ASN A 275 -6.22 -1.91 0.33
C ASN A 275 -5.66 -3.14 1.05
N PHE A 276 -6.44 -3.75 1.94
CA PHE A 276 -6.06 -5.03 2.56
C PHE A 276 -5.85 -6.13 1.51
N ALA A 277 -6.78 -6.27 0.56
CA ALA A 277 -6.68 -7.24 -0.53
C ALA A 277 -5.45 -6.98 -1.42
N VAL A 278 -5.22 -5.71 -1.75
CA VAL A 278 -4.06 -5.25 -2.53
C VAL A 278 -2.74 -5.56 -1.82
N MET A 279 -2.68 -5.33 -0.52
CA MET A 279 -1.48 -5.61 0.29
C MET A 279 -1.17 -7.10 0.38
N LEU A 280 -2.19 -7.97 0.49
CA LEU A 280 -2.00 -9.42 0.42
C LEU A 280 -1.39 -9.84 -0.92
N LEU A 281 -1.97 -9.38 -2.04
CA LEU A 281 -1.43 -9.68 -3.38
C LEU A 281 -0.01 -9.16 -3.55
N GLY A 282 0.25 -7.93 -3.14
CA GLY A 282 1.58 -7.31 -3.21
C GLY A 282 2.63 -8.10 -2.43
N SER A 283 2.30 -8.62 -1.25
CA SER A 283 3.21 -9.43 -0.44
C SER A 283 3.60 -10.75 -1.13
N LEU A 284 2.68 -11.36 -1.86
CA LEU A 284 2.92 -12.60 -2.61
C LEU A 284 3.73 -12.38 -3.89
N VAL A 285 3.61 -11.20 -4.51
CA VAL A 285 4.35 -10.84 -5.73
C VAL A 285 5.72 -10.22 -5.44
N SER A 286 5.91 -9.61 -4.26
CA SER A 286 7.16 -8.91 -3.90
C SER A 286 8.46 -9.71 -4.10
N PRO A 287 8.54 -11.04 -3.90
CA PRO A 287 9.76 -11.80 -4.16
C PRO A 287 10.19 -11.85 -5.64
N LEU A 288 9.28 -11.54 -6.57
CA LEU A 288 9.62 -11.47 -7.99
C LEU A 288 10.58 -10.32 -8.32
N MET A 289 10.58 -9.25 -7.53
CA MET A 289 11.44 -8.09 -7.79
C MET A 289 12.94 -8.44 -7.69
N PRO A 290 13.47 -9.01 -6.58
CA PRO A 290 14.86 -9.43 -6.51
C PRO A 290 15.16 -10.62 -7.44
N ALA A 291 14.20 -11.54 -7.65
CA ALA A 291 14.38 -12.62 -8.61
C ALA A 291 14.57 -12.08 -10.04
N THR A 292 13.74 -11.13 -10.47
CA THR A 292 13.87 -10.49 -11.79
C THR A 292 15.22 -9.77 -11.94
N ALA A 293 15.64 -9.03 -10.91
CA ALA A 293 16.91 -8.31 -10.94
C ALA A 293 18.11 -9.26 -11.07
N SER A 294 18.10 -10.41 -10.39
CA SER A 294 19.17 -11.42 -10.46
C SER A 294 19.14 -12.21 -11.76
N PHE A 295 17.97 -12.64 -12.22
CA PHE A 295 17.82 -13.38 -13.47
C PHE A 295 18.04 -12.51 -14.70
N GLY A 296 17.68 -11.22 -14.67
CA GLY A 296 17.84 -10.28 -15.77
C GLY A 296 19.28 -10.07 -16.23
N VAL A 297 20.27 -10.38 -15.38
CA VAL A 297 21.70 -10.29 -15.71
C VAL A 297 22.17 -11.46 -16.58
N VAL A 298 21.51 -12.63 -16.48
CA VAL A 298 21.99 -13.90 -17.08
C VAL A 298 20.98 -14.48 -18.08
N SER A 299 19.74 -13.97 -18.12
CA SER A 299 18.65 -14.55 -18.91
C SER A 299 18.37 -13.75 -20.18
N THR A 300 17.88 -14.44 -21.21
CA THR A 300 17.43 -13.80 -22.46
C THR A 300 16.06 -13.13 -22.27
N PRO A 301 15.73 -12.10 -23.08
CA PRO A 301 14.42 -11.44 -23.03
C PRO A 301 13.23 -12.40 -23.21
N GLU A 302 13.40 -13.49 -23.96
CA GLU A 302 12.39 -14.55 -24.17
C GLU A 302 12.10 -15.32 -22.88
N ARG A 303 13.15 -15.71 -22.14
CA ARG A 303 13.01 -16.38 -20.82
C ARG A 303 12.35 -15.47 -19.79
N MET A 304 12.72 -14.20 -19.81
CA MET A 304 12.09 -13.19 -18.96
C MET A 304 10.62 -12.98 -19.34
N GLY A 305 10.30 -12.99 -20.64
CA GLY A 305 8.92 -12.95 -21.13
C GLY A 305 8.10 -14.18 -20.70
N ALA A 306 8.68 -15.38 -20.75
CA ALA A 306 8.03 -16.60 -20.27
C ALA A 306 7.77 -16.57 -18.75
N LEU A 307 8.73 -16.05 -17.96
CA LEU A 307 8.56 -15.84 -16.52
C LEU A 307 7.43 -14.84 -16.24
N LEU A 308 7.36 -13.72 -17.00
CA LEU A 308 6.29 -12.75 -16.91
C LEU A 308 4.92 -13.40 -17.14
N LEU A 309 4.75 -14.17 -18.22
CA LEU A 309 3.49 -14.83 -18.54
C LEU A 309 3.04 -15.77 -17.41
N ARG A 310 3.97 -16.58 -16.90
CA ARG A 310 3.68 -17.52 -15.81
C ARG A 310 3.35 -16.83 -14.49
N ALA A 311 4.17 -15.86 -14.09
CA ALA A 311 3.97 -15.10 -12.86
C ALA A 311 2.70 -14.24 -12.91
N SER A 312 2.39 -13.61 -14.05
CA SER A 312 1.15 -12.86 -14.26
C SER A 312 -0.08 -13.75 -14.19
N ARG A 313 -0.04 -14.98 -14.75
CA ARG A 313 -1.14 -15.93 -14.65
C ARG A 313 -1.48 -16.27 -13.20
N TYR A 314 -0.47 -16.58 -12.37
CA TYR A 314 -0.70 -16.85 -10.94
C TYR A 314 -1.14 -15.62 -10.16
N SER A 315 -0.52 -14.46 -10.44
CA SER A 315 -0.93 -13.21 -9.80
C SER A 315 -2.37 -12.86 -10.12
N THR A 316 -2.80 -13.02 -11.38
CA THR A 316 -4.18 -12.76 -11.79
C THR A 316 -5.16 -13.78 -11.21
N LEU A 317 -4.79 -15.05 -11.12
CA LEU A 317 -5.60 -16.05 -10.43
C LEU A 317 -5.81 -15.69 -8.97
N LEU A 318 -4.74 -15.37 -8.24
CA LEU A 318 -4.82 -14.94 -6.84
C LEU A 318 -5.64 -13.65 -6.69
N LEU A 319 -5.44 -12.70 -7.60
CA LEU A 319 -6.22 -11.46 -7.64
C LEU A 319 -7.72 -11.75 -7.71
N PHE A 320 -8.16 -12.61 -8.63
CA PHE A 320 -9.58 -12.95 -8.75
C PHE A 320 -10.09 -13.77 -7.57
N LEU A 321 -9.30 -14.67 -7.01
CA LEU A 321 -9.67 -15.42 -5.80
C LEU A 321 -9.85 -14.52 -4.57
N ILE A 322 -9.16 -13.37 -4.50
CA ILE A 322 -9.31 -12.38 -3.43
C ILE A 322 -10.44 -11.37 -3.76
N ALA A 323 -10.47 -10.87 -4.99
CA ALA A 323 -11.42 -9.83 -5.40
C ALA A 323 -12.86 -10.35 -5.51
N LEU A 324 -13.04 -11.61 -5.95
CA LEU A 324 -14.35 -12.21 -6.15
C LEU A 324 -15.18 -12.28 -4.85
N PRO A 325 -14.68 -12.82 -3.73
CA PRO A 325 -15.41 -12.79 -2.46
C PRO A 325 -15.73 -11.38 -1.98
N LEU A 326 -14.80 -10.44 -2.14
CA LEU A 326 -15.04 -9.03 -1.76
C LEU A 326 -16.14 -8.39 -2.62
N PHE A 327 -16.21 -8.72 -3.89
CA PHE A 327 -17.23 -8.18 -4.79
C PHE A 327 -18.60 -8.81 -4.53
N MET A 328 -18.66 -10.15 -4.45
CA MET A 328 -19.91 -10.92 -4.31
C MET A 328 -20.50 -10.81 -2.91
N SER A 329 -19.66 -11.13 -1.91
CA SER A 329 -20.06 -11.17 -0.49
C SER A 329 -19.71 -9.89 0.26
N GLY A 330 -19.40 -8.80 -0.44
CA GLY A 330 -18.92 -7.55 0.14
C GLY A 330 -19.84 -6.97 1.21
N TYR A 331 -21.16 -7.02 1.01
CA TYR A 331 -22.12 -6.61 2.02
C TYR A 331 -22.01 -7.45 3.30
N PHE A 332 -21.97 -8.78 3.15
CA PHE A 332 -21.88 -9.70 4.29
C PHE A 332 -20.54 -9.54 5.04
N LEU A 333 -19.44 -9.43 4.30
CA LEU A 333 -18.11 -9.22 4.89
C LEU A 333 -18.02 -7.88 5.62
N LEU A 334 -18.55 -6.80 5.04
CA LEU A 334 -18.62 -5.50 5.70
C LEU A 334 -19.54 -5.54 6.93
N ARG A 335 -20.70 -6.20 6.83
CA ARG A 335 -21.63 -6.35 7.96
C ARG A 335 -20.96 -7.05 9.14
N LEU A 336 -20.20 -8.12 8.87
CA LEU A 336 -19.45 -8.84 9.91
C LEU A 336 -18.31 -7.99 10.49
N TRP A 337 -17.68 -7.15 9.65
CA TRP A 337 -16.54 -6.36 10.06
C TRP A 337 -16.92 -5.03 10.73
N VAL A 338 -17.83 -4.26 10.16
CA VAL A 338 -18.13 -2.88 10.59
C VAL A 338 -19.61 -2.63 10.89
N GLY A 339 -20.44 -3.66 10.90
CA GLY A 339 -21.87 -3.57 11.20
C GLY A 339 -22.74 -3.24 10.00
N THR A 340 -24.08 -3.27 10.24
CA THR A 340 -25.09 -3.20 9.17
C THR A 340 -25.14 -1.83 8.49
N ASP A 341 -25.08 -0.74 9.26
CA ASP A 341 -25.15 0.63 8.72
C ASP A 341 -24.00 0.91 7.75
N TYR A 342 -22.77 0.63 8.18
CA TYR A 342 -21.60 0.79 7.29
C TYR A 342 -21.64 -0.15 6.09
N ALA A 343 -22.13 -1.38 6.25
CA ALA A 343 -22.23 -2.32 5.14
C ALA A 343 -23.18 -1.84 4.05
N GLN A 344 -24.33 -1.27 4.42
CA GLN A 344 -25.31 -0.75 3.47
C GLN A 344 -24.76 0.39 2.61
N HIS A 345 -24.03 1.31 3.22
CA HIS A 345 -23.52 2.51 2.55
C HIS A 345 -22.17 2.26 1.84
N ALA A 346 -21.29 1.44 2.43
CA ALA A 346 -19.94 1.22 1.91
C ALA A 346 -19.87 0.19 0.78
N VAL A 347 -20.83 -0.72 0.64
CA VAL A 347 -20.77 -1.83 -0.33
C VAL A 347 -20.66 -1.35 -1.78
N VAL A 348 -21.30 -0.24 -2.13
CA VAL A 348 -21.25 0.33 -3.49
C VAL A 348 -19.82 0.80 -3.79
N PHE A 349 -19.20 1.53 -2.87
CA PHE A 349 -17.81 1.98 -3.00
C PHE A 349 -16.86 0.78 -3.06
N LEU A 350 -17.05 -0.21 -2.19
CA LEU A 350 -16.24 -1.43 -2.16
C LEU A 350 -16.25 -2.13 -3.53
N ARG A 351 -17.41 -2.35 -4.12
CA ARG A 351 -17.54 -3.03 -5.41
C ARG A 351 -16.83 -2.28 -6.53
N ILE A 352 -17.00 -0.97 -6.63
CA ILE A 352 -16.33 -0.14 -7.65
C ILE A 352 -14.81 -0.16 -7.44
N LEU A 353 -14.34 0.03 -6.20
CA LEU A 353 -12.91 0.05 -5.87
C LEU A 353 -12.24 -1.31 -6.05
N VAL A 354 -12.94 -2.41 -5.74
CA VAL A 354 -12.43 -3.77 -5.99
C VAL A 354 -12.21 -4.00 -7.48
N VAL A 355 -13.16 -3.62 -8.34
CA VAL A 355 -13.01 -3.76 -9.78
C VAL A 355 -11.91 -2.84 -10.32
N ALA A 356 -11.85 -1.58 -9.89
CA ALA A 356 -10.80 -0.64 -10.28
C ALA A 356 -9.40 -1.18 -9.93
N ASN A 357 -9.21 -1.67 -8.69
CA ASN A 357 -7.95 -2.27 -8.29
C ASN A 357 -7.66 -3.60 -8.99
N ALA A 358 -8.69 -4.44 -9.21
CA ALA A 358 -8.52 -5.67 -9.99
C ALA A 358 -7.97 -5.37 -11.39
N LEU A 359 -8.52 -4.38 -12.09
CA LEU A 359 -8.00 -3.94 -13.39
C LEU A 359 -6.53 -3.49 -13.29
N ARG A 360 -6.20 -2.60 -12.36
CA ARG A 360 -4.84 -2.08 -12.15
C ARG A 360 -3.82 -3.19 -11.89
N TYR A 361 -4.20 -4.18 -11.10
CA TYR A 361 -3.31 -5.28 -10.71
C TYR A 361 -3.14 -6.38 -11.78
N LEU A 362 -3.91 -6.37 -12.88
CA LEU A 362 -3.67 -7.24 -14.04
C LEU A 362 -2.27 -7.05 -14.65
N VAL A 363 -1.75 -5.84 -14.59
CA VAL A 363 -0.41 -5.49 -15.12
C VAL A 363 0.66 -5.34 -14.04
N TYR A 364 0.34 -5.67 -12.78
CA TYR A 364 1.23 -5.44 -11.64
C TYR A 364 2.56 -6.18 -11.75
N VAL A 365 2.53 -7.46 -12.12
CA VAL A 365 3.77 -8.26 -12.31
C VAL A 365 4.66 -7.65 -13.40
N TYR A 366 4.06 -7.21 -14.53
CA TYR A 366 4.77 -6.51 -15.58
C TYR A 366 5.47 -5.26 -15.02
N THR A 367 4.74 -4.43 -14.27
CA THR A 367 5.29 -3.20 -13.68
C THR A 367 6.46 -3.51 -12.73
N VAL A 368 6.33 -4.52 -11.87
CA VAL A 368 7.40 -4.96 -10.95
C VAL A 368 8.65 -5.39 -11.73
N MET A 369 8.48 -6.17 -12.80
CA MET A 369 9.61 -6.65 -13.59
C MET A 369 10.30 -5.53 -14.39
N VAL A 370 9.56 -4.56 -14.91
CA VAL A 370 10.10 -3.37 -15.59
C VAL A 370 10.90 -2.49 -14.64
N VAL A 371 10.41 -2.30 -13.42
CA VAL A 371 11.11 -1.53 -12.37
C VAL A 371 12.40 -2.27 -11.96
N ALA A 372 12.33 -3.58 -11.73
CA ALA A 372 13.48 -4.41 -11.38
C ALA A 372 14.55 -4.41 -12.48
N GLY A 373 14.15 -4.34 -13.76
CA GLY A 373 15.03 -4.22 -14.92
C GLY A 373 15.54 -2.80 -15.22
N ALA A 374 15.29 -1.83 -14.33
CA ALA A 374 15.67 -0.41 -14.46
C ALA A 374 15.14 0.27 -15.75
N LYS A 375 14.02 -0.24 -16.31
CA LYS A 375 13.36 0.30 -17.52
C LYS A 375 12.10 1.10 -17.22
N GLN A 376 11.90 1.52 -15.96
CA GLN A 376 10.70 2.22 -15.48
C GLN A 376 10.35 3.47 -16.30
N ARG A 377 11.34 4.16 -16.89
CA ARG A 377 11.12 5.35 -17.73
C ARG A 377 10.15 5.10 -18.90
N TYR A 378 10.14 3.89 -19.44
CA TYR A 378 9.27 3.52 -20.55
C TYR A 378 7.83 3.18 -20.11
N ALA A 379 7.66 2.89 -18.83
CA ALA A 379 6.37 2.57 -18.24
C ALA A 379 5.77 3.72 -17.39
N THR A 380 6.46 4.86 -17.26
CA THR A 380 6.04 5.98 -16.39
C THR A 380 4.81 6.73 -16.91
N LEU A 381 4.62 6.80 -18.24
CA LEU A 381 3.49 7.54 -18.81
C LEU A 381 2.15 6.93 -18.40
N SER A 382 2.03 5.61 -18.32
CA SER A 382 0.80 4.93 -17.94
C SER A 382 0.31 5.32 -16.53
N PRO A 383 1.10 5.16 -15.43
CA PRO A 383 0.66 5.60 -14.11
C PRO A 383 0.55 7.12 -13.98
N ALA A 384 1.32 7.90 -14.73
CA ALA A 384 1.19 9.36 -14.74
C ALA A 384 -0.15 9.80 -15.34
N THR A 385 -0.54 9.22 -16.47
CA THR A 385 -1.85 9.50 -17.09
C THR A 385 -2.99 8.98 -16.24
N GLU A 386 -2.86 7.77 -15.65
CA GLU A 386 -3.83 7.25 -14.69
C GLU A 386 -4.04 8.24 -13.54
N ALA A 387 -2.94 8.75 -12.95
CA ALA A 387 -3.00 9.71 -11.85
C ALA A 387 -3.75 11.00 -12.23
N VAL A 388 -3.45 11.58 -13.39
CA VAL A 388 -4.09 12.81 -13.89
C VAL A 388 -5.58 12.57 -14.16
N VAL A 389 -5.91 11.48 -14.86
CA VAL A 389 -7.30 11.16 -15.22
C VAL A 389 -8.11 10.81 -13.98
N ASN A 390 -7.58 9.98 -13.08
CA ASN A 390 -8.25 9.68 -11.82
C ASN A 390 -8.54 10.97 -11.04
N PHE A 391 -7.54 11.80 -10.81
CA PHE A 391 -7.69 13.05 -10.06
C PHE A 391 -8.72 13.98 -10.71
N THR A 392 -8.60 14.22 -12.02
CA THR A 392 -9.48 15.14 -12.75
C THR A 392 -10.92 14.64 -12.79
N LEU A 393 -11.13 13.36 -13.15
CA LEU A 393 -12.47 12.78 -13.19
C LEU A 393 -13.08 12.67 -11.79
N SER A 394 -12.29 12.31 -10.77
CA SER A 394 -12.77 12.31 -9.38
C SER A 394 -13.27 13.68 -8.95
N LEU A 395 -12.54 14.76 -9.26
CA LEU A 395 -12.98 16.13 -8.96
C LEU A 395 -14.26 16.53 -9.72
N VAL A 396 -14.34 16.19 -11.00
CA VAL A 396 -15.50 16.54 -11.83
C VAL A 396 -16.73 15.74 -11.40
N LEU A 397 -16.59 14.42 -11.27
CA LEU A 397 -17.71 13.54 -10.93
C LEU A 397 -18.14 13.69 -9.46
N ALA A 398 -17.24 14.04 -8.56
CA ALA A 398 -17.59 14.28 -7.16
C ALA A 398 -18.57 15.45 -6.98
N ARG A 399 -18.52 16.46 -7.84
CA ARG A 399 -19.44 17.61 -7.80
C ARG A 399 -20.89 17.20 -8.04
N HIS A 400 -21.12 16.16 -8.85
CA HIS A 400 -22.46 15.72 -9.25
C HIS A 400 -22.92 14.45 -8.53
N TYR A 401 -21.98 13.55 -8.22
CA TYR A 401 -22.27 12.21 -7.71
C TYR A 401 -21.62 11.94 -6.34
N GLY A 402 -21.01 12.95 -5.70
CA GLY A 402 -20.35 12.79 -4.39
C GLY A 402 -19.30 11.69 -4.37
N ALA A 403 -19.29 10.89 -3.31
CA ALA A 403 -18.34 9.80 -3.10
C ALA A 403 -18.36 8.73 -4.21
N VAL A 404 -19.53 8.46 -4.79
CA VAL A 404 -19.68 7.50 -5.92
C VAL A 404 -18.94 8.01 -7.15
N GLY A 405 -18.98 9.32 -7.40
CA GLY A 405 -18.24 9.96 -8.48
C GLY A 405 -16.73 9.78 -8.35
N VAL A 406 -16.19 9.88 -7.13
CA VAL A 406 -14.76 9.62 -6.87
C VAL A 406 -14.39 8.16 -7.19
N ALA A 407 -15.21 7.20 -6.76
CA ALA A 407 -14.96 5.79 -7.06
C ALA A 407 -14.97 5.51 -8.58
N TRP A 408 -15.87 6.14 -9.35
CA TRP A 408 -15.90 6.04 -10.81
C TRP A 408 -14.69 6.72 -11.47
N GLY A 409 -14.19 7.82 -10.91
CA GLY A 409 -12.96 8.47 -11.36
C GLY A 409 -11.76 7.52 -11.23
N THR A 410 -11.65 6.84 -10.09
CA THR A 410 -10.62 5.81 -9.83
C THR A 410 -10.73 4.64 -10.81
N PHE A 411 -11.95 4.18 -11.11
CA PHE A 411 -12.20 3.11 -12.07
C PHE A 411 -11.78 3.50 -13.49
N ALA A 412 -12.18 4.70 -13.95
CA ALA A 412 -11.83 5.20 -15.28
C ALA A 412 -10.31 5.40 -15.44
N GLY A 413 -9.64 5.92 -14.39
CA GLY A 413 -8.19 6.03 -14.36
C GLY A 413 -7.51 4.67 -14.50
N ALA A 414 -7.99 3.66 -13.78
CA ALA A 414 -7.45 2.30 -13.84
C ALA A 414 -7.58 1.68 -15.25
N ILE A 415 -8.73 1.86 -15.91
CA ILE A 415 -8.91 1.40 -17.30
C ILE A 415 -7.85 2.03 -18.21
N LEU A 416 -7.72 3.35 -18.16
CA LEU A 416 -6.79 4.06 -19.04
C LEU A 416 -5.33 3.68 -18.74
N GLY A 417 -4.97 3.51 -17.47
CA GLY A 417 -3.66 3.03 -17.04
C GLY A 417 -3.32 1.67 -17.67
N VAL A 418 -4.25 0.71 -17.59
CA VAL A 418 -4.06 -0.62 -18.19
C VAL A 418 -3.94 -0.53 -19.73
N VAL A 419 -4.83 0.21 -20.38
CA VAL A 419 -4.80 0.41 -21.84
C VAL A 419 -3.45 0.97 -22.29
N LEU A 420 -2.93 1.99 -21.60
CA LEU A 420 -1.64 2.58 -21.92
C LEU A 420 -0.47 1.63 -21.65
N HIS A 421 -0.55 0.78 -20.64
CA HIS A 421 0.46 -0.26 -20.46
C HIS A 421 0.50 -1.21 -21.65
N PHE A 422 -0.64 -1.70 -22.14
CA PHE A 422 -0.71 -2.58 -23.30
C PHE A 422 -0.29 -1.91 -24.61
N TRP A 423 -0.69 -0.65 -24.80
CA TRP A 423 -0.46 0.03 -26.09
C TRP A 423 0.92 0.66 -26.20
N GLN A 424 1.42 1.26 -25.12
CA GLN A 424 2.61 2.10 -25.15
C GLN A 424 3.80 1.49 -24.38
N SER A 425 3.57 1.03 -23.12
CA SER A 425 4.70 0.61 -22.26
C SER A 425 5.26 -0.74 -22.69
N MET A 426 4.41 -1.74 -22.95
CA MET A 426 4.83 -3.09 -23.33
C MET A 426 5.60 -3.16 -24.64
N PRO A 427 5.24 -2.42 -25.72
CA PRO A 427 6.06 -2.43 -26.94
C PRO A 427 7.47 -1.88 -26.74
N ARG A 428 7.65 -0.91 -25.82
CA ARG A 428 8.93 -0.24 -25.59
C ARG A 428 9.87 -0.99 -24.64
N THR A 429 9.41 -2.11 -24.07
CA THR A 429 10.17 -2.91 -23.09
C THR A 429 10.45 -4.32 -23.60
N GLN A 430 10.30 -4.58 -24.91
CA GLN A 430 10.53 -5.90 -25.53
C GLN A 430 12.01 -6.32 -25.51
N ASP A 431 12.92 -5.39 -25.37
CA ASP A 431 14.35 -5.65 -25.17
C ASP A 431 14.67 -6.24 -23.78
N LEU A 432 13.78 -6.04 -22.80
CA LEU A 432 13.87 -6.64 -21.46
C LEU A 432 12.96 -7.87 -21.33
N LEU A 433 11.73 -7.75 -21.83
CA LEU A 433 10.66 -8.73 -21.67
C LEU A 433 10.05 -9.02 -23.04
N ARG A 434 10.53 -10.06 -23.75
CA ARG A 434 10.00 -10.42 -25.06
C ARG A 434 8.80 -11.34 -24.91
N PHE A 435 7.62 -10.85 -25.22
CA PHE A 435 6.33 -11.57 -25.17
C PHE A 435 5.31 -10.97 -26.13
N GLY A 436 4.34 -11.80 -26.55
CA GLY A 436 3.18 -11.32 -27.31
C GLY A 436 2.12 -10.74 -26.38
N ARG A 437 1.66 -9.51 -26.64
CA ARG A 437 0.59 -8.85 -25.85
C ARG A 437 -0.72 -9.65 -25.88
N ALA A 438 -1.10 -10.18 -27.05
CA ALA A 438 -2.27 -11.05 -27.18
C ALA A 438 -2.11 -12.35 -26.34
N ARG A 439 -0.90 -12.92 -26.30
CA ARG A 439 -0.60 -14.09 -25.48
C ARG A 439 -0.66 -13.77 -23.98
N LEU A 440 -0.17 -12.59 -23.56
CA LEU A 440 -0.33 -12.12 -22.18
C LEU A 440 -1.82 -12.00 -21.82
N ALA A 441 -2.62 -11.34 -22.67
CA ALA A 441 -4.06 -11.22 -22.44
C ALA A 441 -4.74 -12.59 -22.36
N ALA A 442 -4.49 -13.47 -23.32
CA ALA A 442 -5.14 -14.79 -23.38
C ALA A 442 -4.72 -15.70 -22.19
N VAL A 443 -3.41 -15.85 -21.94
CA VAL A 443 -2.89 -16.83 -20.97
C VAL A 443 -2.90 -16.31 -19.54
N SER A 444 -2.59 -15.01 -19.36
CA SER A 444 -2.38 -14.44 -18.03
C SER A 444 -3.55 -13.62 -17.51
N ILE A 445 -4.55 -13.30 -18.36
CA ILE A 445 -5.76 -12.56 -17.94
C ILE A 445 -7.01 -13.38 -18.22
N LEU A 446 -7.32 -13.71 -19.49
CA LEU A 446 -8.58 -14.35 -19.86
C LEU A 446 -8.67 -15.78 -19.30
N ARG A 447 -7.58 -16.55 -19.35
CA ARG A 447 -7.55 -17.91 -18.81
C ARG A 447 -7.81 -17.92 -17.28
N PRO A 448 -7.14 -17.11 -16.42
CA PRO A 448 -7.54 -16.98 -15.01
C PRO A 448 -8.93 -16.38 -14.80
N ALA A 449 -9.41 -15.49 -15.69
CA ALA A 449 -10.75 -14.91 -15.59
C ALA A 449 -11.87 -15.95 -15.70
N SER A 450 -11.60 -17.15 -16.24
CA SER A 450 -12.56 -18.25 -16.26
C SER A 450 -13.08 -18.62 -14.86
N VAL A 451 -12.31 -18.38 -13.79
CA VAL A 451 -12.75 -18.61 -12.41
C VAL A 451 -13.91 -17.71 -11.97
N LEU A 452 -14.17 -16.63 -12.71
CA LEU A 452 -15.30 -15.74 -12.45
C LEU A 452 -16.62 -16.27 -13.02
N LEU A 453 -16.60 -17.25 -13.95
CA LEU A 453 -17.78 -17.77 -14.64
C LEU A 453 -18.88 -18.30 -13.71
N PRO A 454 -18.59 -19.12 -12.67
CA PRO A 454 -19.63 -19.60 -11.77
C PRO A 454 -20.38 -18.47 -11.07
N SER A 455 -19.65 -17.46 -10.61
CA SER A 455 -20.24 -16.31 -9.92
C SER A 455 -20.98 -15.39 -10.85
N ALA A 456 -20.49 -15.20 -12.09
CA ALA A 456 -21.19 -14.44 -13.11
C ALA A 456 -22.49 -15.14 -13.52
N ALA A 457 -22.48 -16.47 -13.67
CA ALA A 457 -23.67 -17.27 -13.93
C ALA A 457 -24.68 -17.14 -12.79
N TRP A 458 -24.23 -17.25 -11.53
CA TRP A 458 -25.11 -17.06 -10.37
C TRP A 458 -25.76 -15.68 -10.37
N LEU A 459 -25.00 -14.60 -10.53
CA LEU A 459 -25.54 -13.22 -10.59
C LEU A 459 -26.55 -13.04 -11.74
N GLY A 460 -26.28 -13.66 -12.89
CA GLY A 460 -27.20 -13.65 -14.02
C GLY A 460 -28.51 -14.38 -13.70
N LEU A 461 -28.43 -15.56 -13.14
CA LEU A 461 -29.59 -16.38 -12.77
C LEU A 461 -30.41 -15.76 -11.65
N ASP A 462 -29.77 -15.21 -10.60
CA ASP A 462 -30.44 -14.58 -9.47
C ASP A 462 -31.28 -13.36 -9.88
N ARG A 463 -30.88 -12.70 -10.96
CA ARG A 463 -31.63 -11.55 -11.52
C ARG A 463 -32.96 -11.96 -12.17
N PHE A 464 -33.03 -13.18 -12.72
CA PHE A 464 -34.23 -13.69 -13.41
C PHE A 464 -35.12 -14.56 -12.51
N THR A 465 -34.49 -15.28 -11.58
CA THR A 465 -35.14 -16.18 -10.63
C THR A 465 -34.51 -16.00 -9.26
N PRO A 466 -35.03 -15.08 -8.42
CA PRO A 466 -34.46 -14.87 -7.09
C PRO A 466 -34.61 -16.15 -6.26
N TRP A 467 -33.47 -16.71 -5.86
CA TRP A 467 -33.41 -17.96 -5.09
C TRP A 467 -33.85 -17.70 -3.66
N ALA A 468 -34.55 -18.67 -3.07
CA ALA A 468 -34.90 -18.62 -1.67
C ALA A 468 -33.66 -18.40 -0.80
N ALA A 469 -33.78 -17.57 0.22
CA ALA A 469 -32.66 -17.22 1.11
C ALA A 469 -31.97 -18.44 1.73
N SER A 470 -32.71 -19.55 1.93
CA SER A 470 -32.21 -20.84 2.41
C SER A 470 -31.25 -21.54 1.44
N LEU A 471 -31.35 -21.29 0.13
CA LEU A 471 -30.47 -21.91 -0.89
C LEU A 471 -29.21 -21.11 -1.16
N GLN A 472 -29.13 -19.84 -0.76
CA GLN A 472 -27.96 -18.97 -1.02
C GLN A 472 -26.64 -19.53 -0.45
N PRO A 473 -26.58 -20.14 0.76
CA PRO A 473 -25.35 -20.75 1.27
C PRO A 473 -24.89 -21.94 0.42
N LEU A 474 -25.82 -22.78 -0.03
CA LEU A 474 -25.50 -23.90 -0.91
C LEU A 474 -24.96 -23.45 -2.26
N LEU A 475 -25.58 -22.43 -2.85
CA LEU A 475 -25.10 -21.82 -4.11
C LEU A 475 -23.70 -21.18 -3.94
N ALA A 476 -23.43 -20.55 -2.81
CA ALA A 476 -22.11 -20.01 -2.50
C ALA A 476 -21.05 -21.12 -2.42
N ILE A 477 -21.35 -22.22 -1.73
CA ILE A 477 -20.47 -23.39 -1.67
C ILE A 477 -20.23 -23.98 -3.06
N LEU A 478 -21.30 -24.15 -3.85
CA LEU A 478 -21.20 -24.64 -5.23
C LEU A 478 -20.33 -23.74 -6.09
N CYS A 479 -20.50 -22.42 -6.01
CA CYS A 479 -19.64 -21.45 -6.71
C CYS A 479 -18.18 -21.57 -6.30
N ILE A 480 -17.88 -21.73 -5.01
CA ILE A 480 -16.51 -21.92 -4.52
C ILE A 480 -15.92 -23.22 -5.10
N VAL A 481 -16.66 -24.34 -5.02
CA VAL A 481 -16.20 -25.62 -5.56
C VAL A 481 -15.94 -25.55 -7.06
N LEU A 482 -16.87 -24.95 -7.82
CA LEU A 482 -16.70 -24.75 -9.28
C LEU A 482 -15.53 -23.83 -9.59
N THR A 483 -15.34 -22.74 -8.84
CA THR A 483 -14.20 -21.84 -8.99
C THR A 483 -12.88 -22.56 -8.78
N VAL A 484 -12.77 -23.39 -7.73
CA VAL A 484 -11.57 -24.20 -7.46
C VAL A 484 -11.37 -25.26 -8.55
N ALA A 485 -12.43 -25.93 -8.99
CA ALA A 485 -12.35 -26.93 -10.05
C ALA A 485 -11.90 -26.30 -11.39
N ILE A 486 -12.42 -25.13 -11.74
CA ILE A 486 -12.01 -24.37 -12.94
C ILE A 486 -10.55 -23.92 -12.81
N ALA A 487 -10.14 -23.38 -11.67
CA ALA A 487 -8.76 -23.01 -11.41
C ALA A 487 -7.82 -24.20 -11.63
N TRP A 488 -8.17 -25.36 -11.05
CA TRP A 488 -7.40 -26.60 -11.17
C TRP A 488 -7.34 -27.12 -12.60
N ARG A 489 -8.48 -27.18 -13.29
CA ARG A 489 -8.58 -27.83 -14.61
C ARG A 489 -8.11 -26.95 -15.77
N PHE A 490 -8.39 -25.64 -15.73
CA PHE A 490 -8.21 -24.72 -16.84
C PHE A 490 -7.07 -23.73 -16.64
N VAL A 491 -6.78 -23.30 -15.40
CA VAL A 491 -5.74 -22.29 -15.15
C VAL A 491 -4.37 -22.94 -14.94
N LEU A 492 -4.30 -24.06 -14.21
CA LEU A 492 -3.04 -24.77 -13.99
C LEU A 492 -2.70 -25.69 -15.18
N ASP A 493 -1.42 -25.73 -15.56
CA ASP A 493 -0.89 -26.64 -16.55
C ASP A 493 -0.73 -28.05 -15.98
N ALA A 494 -0.58 -29.09 -16.86
CA ALA A 494 -0.47 -30.47 -16.43
C ALA A 494 0.72 -30.70 -15.48
N GLU A 495 1.87 -30.13 -15.78
CA GLU A 495 3.08 -30.22 -14.95
C GLU A 495 2.87 -29.58 -13.56
N GLU A 496 2.18 -28.46 -13.51
CA GLU A 496 1.89 -27.74 -12.28
C GLU A 496 0.93 -28.51 -11.39
N ARG A 497 -0.07 -29.15 -11.98
CA ARG A 497 -0.99 -30.03 -11.25
C ARG A 497 -0.26 -31.25 -10.66
N HIS A 498 0.62 -31.87 -11.44
CA HIS A 498 1.47 -32.96 -10.96
C HIS A 498 2.39 -32.52 -9.81
N GLY A 499 3.04 -31.36 -9.94
CA GLY A 499 3.89 -30.80 -8.89
C GLY A 499 3.11 -30.51 -7.60
N ALA A 500 1.93 -29.91 -7.71
CA ALA A 500 1.07 -29.62 -6.57
C ALA A 500 0.59 -30.92 -5.86
N TRP A 501 0.20 -31.94 -6.64
CA TRP A 501 -0.21 -33.23 -6.11
C TRP A 501 0.93 -33.96 -5.39
N HIS A 502 2.14 -33.94 -5.98
CA HIS A 502 3.32 -34.54 -5.37
C HIS A 502 3.70 -33.85 -4.05
N PHE A 503 3.66 -32.52 -4.00
CA PHE A 503 3.89 -31.76 -2.77
C PHE A 503 2.86 -32.05 -1.68
N ALA A 504 1.59 -32.12 -2.04
CA ALA A 504 0.51 -32.47 -1.12
C ALA A 504 0.67 -33.89 -0.56
N SER A 505 1.00 -34.87 -1.42
CA SER A 505 1.20 -36.26 -1.02
C SER A 505 2.38 -36.48 -0.06
N ILE A 506 3.50 -35.74 -0.26
CA ILE A 506 4.66 -35.77 0.65
C ILE A 506 4.28 -35.20 2.02
N ARG A 507 3.51 -34.10 2.05
CA ARG A 507 3.11 -33.45 3.29
C ARG A 507 2.11 -34.29 4.09
N LEU A 508 1.16 -34.91 3.40
CA LEU A 508 0.20 -35.84 4.03
C LEU A 508 0.91 -37.08 4.62
N ARG A 509 1.91 -37.64 3.91
CA ARG A 509 2.73 -38.75 4.44
C ARG A 509 3.55 -38.36 5.67
N ARG A 510 4.03 -37.08 5.75
CA ARG A 510 4.75 -36.55 6.93
C ARG A 510 3.85 -36.22 8.12
N LEU A 511 2.55 -36.02 7.89
CA LEU A 511 1.55 -35.82 8.96
C LEU A 511 0.94 -37.15 9.45
N ALA A 512 1.07 -38.19 8.65
CA ALA A 512 0.59 -39.55 8.97
C ALA A 512 1.69 -40.46 9.57
N ALA A 513 2.94 -40.04 9.54
CA ALA A 513 4.10 -40.63 10.22
C ALA A 513 4.47 -39.83 11.48
#